data_4473df83f4f9eda948a2632bc71595b8
#
_entry.id   4473df83f4f9eda948a2632bc71595b8
#
_cell.length_a   1.000
_cell.length_b   1.000
_cell.length_c   1.000
_cell.angle_alpha   90.00
_cell.angle_beta   90.00
_cell.angle_gamma   90.00
#
_symmetry.space_group_name_H-M   'P 1'
#
loop_
_entity.id
_entity.type
_entity.pdbx_description
1 polymer ?
#
loop_
_entity_poly.entity_id
_entity_poly.type
_entity_poly.pdbx_seq_one_letter_code
_entity_poly.pdbx_strand_id
1 'polypeptide(L)' 'MAKKSLILIGGGGHCKACIDVIEAEGKFDIFGILDSKDKIGKQLLGYPFIGTD' A
#
# COMPACT_ATOMS: atom_id res chain seq x y z
N MET A 1 -16.06 5.92 12.98
CA MET A 1 -15.25 7.07 12.53
C MET A 1 -14.36 6.67 11.37
N ALA A 2 -14.09 7.60 10.48
CA ALA A 2 -13.27 7.32 9.31
C ALA A 2 -11.82 7.04 9.71
N LYS A 3 -11.22 6.05 9.09
CA LYS A 3 -9.80 5.73 9.28
C LYS A 3 -8.96 6.71 8.49
N LYS A 4 -7.73 6.94 8.96
CA LYS A 4 -6.77 7.73 8.20
C LYS A 4 -6.25 6.91 7.03
N SER A 5 -6.04 7.57 5.90
CA SER A 5 -5.49 6.91 4.70
C SER A 5 -3.97 6.95 4.74
N LEU A 6 -3.37 5.84 4.35
CA LEU A 6 -1.92 5.72 4.25
C LEU A 6 -1.52 5.44 2.81
N ILE A 7 -0.34 5.93 2.44
CA ILE A 7 0.31 5.58 1.18
C ILE A 7 1.63 4.91 1.53
N LEU A 8 1.84 3.72 0.98
CA LEU A 8 3.07 2.98 1.23
C LEU A 8 4.09 3.27 0.14
N ILE A 9 5.35 3.29 0.50
CA ILE A 9 6.45 3.53 -0.44
C ILE A 9 7.27 2.26 -0.57
N GLY A 10 7.40 1.77 -1.81
CA GLY A 10 8.10 0.54 -2.09
C GLY A 10 7.20 -0.69 -1.96
N GLY A 11 6.96 -1.39 -3.06
CA GLY A 11 6.03 -2.51 -3.11
C GLY A 11 6.67 -3.89 -3.10
N GLY A 12 7.86 -4.06 -2.53
CA GLY A 12 8.52 -5.36 -2.45
C GLY A 12 7.97 -6.22 -1.33
N GLY A 13 8.70 -7.31 -1.01
CA GLY A 13 8.26 -8.24 0.03
C GLY A 13 8.07 -7.60 1.40
N HIS A 14 8.86 -6.58 1.69
CA HIS A 14 8.71 -5.85 2.94
C HIS A 14 7.36 -5.12 3.00
N CYS A 15 6.88 -4.62 1.86
CA CYS A 15 5.60 -3.95 1.80
C CYS A 15 4.45 -4.90 2.14
N LYS A 16 4.53 -6.16 1.71
CA LYS A 16 3.53 -7.16 2.08
C LYS A 16 3.43 -7.33 3.58
N ALA A 17 4.57 -7.41 4.26
CA ALA A 17 4.60 -7.54 5.71
C ALA A 17 3.97 -6.32 6.39
N CYS A 18 4.26 -5.13 5.86
CA CYS A 18 3.66 -3.90 6.38
C CYS A 18 2.15 -3.88 6.20
N ILE A 19 1.67 -4.32 5.04
CA ILE A 19 0.23 -4.40 4.77
C ILE A 19 -0.45 -5.33 5.78
N ASP A 20 0.14 -6.50 6.02
CA ASP A 20 -0.42 -7.45 6.98
C ASP A 20 -0.56 -6.83 8.37
N VAL A 21 0.48 -6.12 8.83
CA VAL A 21 0.46 -5.47 10.13
C VAL A 21 -0.61 -4.37 10.17
N ILE A 22 -0.69 -3.55 9.13
CA ILE A 22 -1.66 -2.45 9.07
C ILE A 22 -3.08 -3.00 9.07
N GLU A 23 -3.34 -4.05 8.32
CA GLU A 23 -4.66 -4.66 8.29
C GLU A 23 -5.04 -5.28 9.62
N ALA A 24 -4.08 -5.92 10.29
CA ALA A 24 -4.32 -6.50 11.59
C ALA A 24 -4.65 -5.45 12.65
N GLU A 25 -4.01 -4.28 12.57
CA GLU A 25 -4.29 -3.18 13.47
C GLU A 25 -5.68 -2.58 13.26
N GLY A 26 -6.13 -2.51 12.00
CA GLY A 26 -7.45 -1.98 11.68
C GLY A 26 -7.63 -0.50 11.93
N LYS A 27 -6.53 0.27 12.06
CA LYS A 27 -6.59 1.70 12.39
C LYS A 27 -6.44 2.60 11.17
N PHE A 28 -5.99 2.06 10.05
CA PHE A 28 -5.72 2.84 8.84
C PHE A 28 -6.28 2.15 7.61
N ASP A 29 -6.61 2.95 6.60
CA ASP A 29 -6.92 2.44 5.27
C ASP A 29 -5.73 2.68 4.37
N ILE A 30 -5.36 1.69 3.58
CA ILE A 30 -4.27 1.83 2.62
C ILE A 30 -4.86 2.36 1.32
N PHE A 31 -4.47 3.58 0.93
CA PHE A 31 -4.94 4.21 -0.28
C PHE A 31 -4.27 3.66 -1.53
N GLY A 32 -2.98 3.40 -1.43
CA GLY A 32 -2.21 2.89 -2.55
C GLY A 32 -0.74 2.79 -2.21
N ILE A 33 0.06 2.45 -3.23
CA ILE A 33 1.48 2.19 -3.08
C ILE A 33 2.25 3.00 -4.12
N LEU A 34 3.36 3.60 -3.73
CA LEU A 34 4.29 4.26 -4.64
C LEU A 34 5.49 3.35 -4.86
N ASP A 35 5.87 3.17 -6.12
CA ASP A 35 7.04 2.35 -6.47
C ASP A 35 7.53 2.78 -7.85
N SER A 36 8.29 1.93 -8.51
CA SER A 36 8.82 2.21 -9.84
C SER A 36 7.71 2.24 -10.89
N LYS A 37 7.99 2.93 -12.02
CA LYS A 37 7.01 3.14 -13.08
C LYS A 37 6.42 1.85 -13.64
N ASP A 38 7.23 0.80 -13.71
CA ASP A 38 6.79 -0.47 -14.29
C ASP A 38 5.72 -1.16 -13.46
N LYS A 39 5.48 -0.70 -12.25
CA LYS A 39 4.44 -1.27 -11.39
C LYS A 39 3.13 -0.52 -11.44
N ILE A 40 3.08 0.65 -12.06
CA ILE A 40 1.85 1.42 -12.17
C ILE A 40 0.82 0.62 -12.98
N GLY A 41 -0.39 0.56 -12.48
CA GLY A 41 -1.46 -0.24 -13.07
C GLY A 41 -1.56 -1.65 -12.52
N LYS A 42 -0.60 -2.05 -11.69
CA LYS A 42 -0.62 -3.35 -11.01
C LYS A 42 -1.18 -3.18 -9.60
N GLN A 43 -1.33 -4.29 -8.91
CA GLN A 43 -1.83 -4.31 -7.54
C GLN A 43 -0.98 -5.23 -6.68
N LEU A 44 -0.94 -4.94 -5.39
CA LEU A 44 -0.32 -5.82 -4.40
C LEU A 44 -1.33 -6.05 -3.28
N LEU A 45 -1.75 -7.30 -3.09
CA LEU A 45 -2.75 -7.68 -2.10
C LEU A 45 -4.04 -6.85 -2.22
N GLY A 46 -4.40 -6.48 -3.45
CA GLY A 46 -5.60 -5.71 -3.72
C GLY A 46 -5.42 -4.19 -3.67
N TYR A 47 -4.23 -3.69 -3.33
CA TYR A 47 -3.96 -2.26 -3.27
C TYR A 47 -3.21 -1.81 -4.52
N PRO A 48 -3.65 -0.73 -5.18
CA PRO A 48 -3.06 -0.33 -6.45
C PRO A 48 -1.73 0.38 -6.29
N PHE A 49 -0.87 0.24 -7.29
CA PHE A 49 0.31 1.08 -7.43
C PHE A 49 -0.13 2.37 -8.11
N ILE A 50 -0.13 3.47 -7.37
CA ILE A 50 -0.76 4.72 -7.82
C ILE A 50 0.21 5.77 -8.35
N GLY A 51 1.51 5.53 -8.23
CA GLY A 51 2.49 6.48 -8.72
C GLY A 51 3.90 6.08 -8.34
N THR A 52 4.82 7.02 -8.54
CA THR A 52 6.23 6.87 -8.18
C THR A 52 6.56 7.82 -7.03
N ASP A 53 7.55 7.41 -6.24
CA ASP A 53 8.03 8.27 -5.14
C ASP A 53 9.00 9.35 -5.62
#